data_04fdfed384cefd9cd75b1b794eca09f6
#
_entry.id   04fdfed384cefd9cd75b1b794eca09f6
#
_cell.length_a   1.000
_cell.length_b   1.000
_cell.length_c   1.000
_cell.angle_alpha   90.00
_cell.angle_beta   90.00
_cell.angle_gamma   90.00
#
_symmetry.space_group_name_H-M   'P 1'
#
loop_
_entity.id
_entity.type
_entity.pdbx_description
1 polymer ?
#
loop_
_entity_poly.entity_id
_entity_poly.type
_entity_poly.pdbx_seq_one_letter_code
_entity_poly.pdbx_strand_id
1 'polypeptide(L)'
;MIFMGLGGGGCTLASRFHELAGGNDGLYLFDVDQKYKLPKAKTMEEAESKTPNFNINLKNEDVLFILCGGGITSGCSLRILEQIKDNNIDIIYVRPDVSIMSQEEKLRERVVFNVLQEMTRSGLFNQLVLASNEHIANSNEDISLENYYSKINETLEYVYGHINYFLSLKPVRSNLTSPAEVCRIVTIGMMDYATGQEQMLFPLENPREKQILFGLSKETIKDRRSLQQIQRHLTEFEKRGIICSHKVLSPEMGDDLVFTITYTNFIQNQLLTNNGEN
;
A
#
# COMPACT_ATOMS: atom_id res chain seq x y z
N MET A 1 10.54 -4.63 12.62
CA MET A 1 10.14 -3.57 11.65
C MET A 1 9.82 -2.30 12.41
N ILE A 2 10.15 -1.14 11.89
CA ILE A 2 9.83 0.17 12.49
C ILE A 2 8.64 0.77 11.75
N PHE A 3 7.64 1.25 12.47
CA PHE A 3 6.47 1.90 11.88
C PHE A 3 6.56 3.41 12.03
N MET A 4 6.34 4.13 10.95
CA MET A 4 6.38 5.59 10.92
C MET A 4 5.15 6.14 10.23
N GLY A 5 4.44 7.06 10.86
CA GLY A 5 3.27 7.73 10.30
C GLY A 5 3.51 9.23 10.16
N LEU A 6 3.08 9.82 9.05
CA LEU A 6 3.13 11.27 8.80
C LEU A 6 1.74 11.86 8.68
N GLY A 7 1.44 12.86 9.52
CA GLY A 7 0.14 13.52 9.58
C GLY A 7 -0.95 12.63 10.18
N GLY A 8 -2.17 13.13 10.33
CA GLY A 8 -3.23 12.41 11.04
C GLY A 8 -3.56 11.03 10.44
N GLY A 9 -3.79 10.96 9.14
CA GLY A 9 -4.13 9.70 8.46
C GLY A 9 -3.00 8.68 8.48
N GLY A 10 -1.76 9.11 8.15
CA GLY A 10 -0.58 8.24 8.19
C GLY A 10 -0.29 7.73 9.60
N CYS A 11 -0.41 8.56 10.62
CA CYS A 11 -0.22 8.17 12.02
C CYS A 11 -1.29 7.16 12.49
N THR A 12 -2.55 7.34 12.09
CA THR A 12 -3.62 6.40 12.42
C THR A 12 -3.33 5.02 11.86
N LEU A 13 -2.94 4.93 10.59
CA LEU A 13 -2.60 3.66 9.95
C LEU A 13 -1.33 3.04 10.54
N ALA A 14 -0.29 3.85 10.79
CA ALA A 14 0.95 3.36 11.42
C ALA A 14 0.68 2.74 12.79
N SER A 15 -0.18 3.36 13.61
CA SER A 15 -0.57 2.82 14.91
C SER A 15 -1.31 1.49 14.78
N ARG A 16 -2.27 1.39 13.87
CA ARG A 16 -3.03 0.14 13.60
C ARG A 16 -2.11 -0.99 13.14
N PHE A 17 -1.20 -0.72 12.20
CA PHE A 17 -0.26 -1.74 11.71
C PHE A 17 0.75 -2.17 12.75
N HIS A 18 1.19 -1.25 13.59
CA HIS A 18 2.05 -1.56 14.73
C HIS A 18 1.33 -2.49 15.74
N GLU A 19 0.06 -2.23 16.04
CA GLU A 19 -0.76 -3.09 16.89
C GLU A 19 -0.94 -4.49 16.29
N LEU A 20 -1.23 -4.59 14.98
CA LEU A 20 -1.31 -5.87 14.25
C LEU A 20 -0.01 -6.67 14.30
N ALA A 21 1.13 -5.98 14.28
CA ALA A 21 2.46 -6.61 14.40
C ALA A 21 2.81 -7.03 15.85
N GLY A 22 1.90 -6.84 16.79
CA GLY A 22 2.08 -7.21 18.22
C GLY A 22 2.56 -6.08 19.12
N GLY A 23 2.71 -4.85 18.61
CA GLY A 23 2.96 -3.64 19.41
C GLY A 23 4.34 -3.53 20.07
N ASN A 24 5.28 -4.39 19.71
CA ASN A 24 6.62 -4.44 20.35
C ASN A 24 7.70 -3.68 19.56
N ASP A 25 7.40 -3.30 18.34
CA ASP A 25 8.33 -2.61 17.44
C ASP A 25 8.37 -1.10 17.69
N GLY A 26 9.31 -0.39 17.06
CA GLY A 26 9.38 1.07 17.14
C GLY A 26 8.23 1.75 16.41
N LEU A 27 7.60 2.75 17.05
CA LEU A 27 6.54 3.56 16.47
C LEU A 27 6.90 5.05 16.54
N TYR A 28 6.81 5.75 15.41
CA TYR A 28 7.09 7.19 15.28
C TYR A 28 5.91 7.88 14.59
N LEU A 29 5.26 8.82 15.30
CA LEU A 29 4.04 9.49 14.83
C LEU A 29 4.30 10.99 14.61
N PHE A 30 4.73 11.34 13.39
CA PHE A 30 5.07 12.72 13.02
C PHE A 30 3.82 13.60 12.92
N ASP A 31 3.85 14.74 13.59
CA ASP A 31 2.77 15.73 13.81
C ASP A 31 1.71 15.32 14.86
N VAL A 32 1.70 14.08 15.33
CA VAL A 32 0.80 13.63 16.41
C VAL A 32 1.52 13.64 17.76
N ASP A 33 2.65 12.94 17.85
CA ASP A 33 3.44 12.94 19.08
C ASP A 33 4.15 14.27 19.31
N GLN A 34 4.18 14.73 20.57
CA GLN A 34 4.85 15.98 20.94
C GLN A 34 6.35 15.96 20.58
N LYS A 35 7.00 14.82 20.73
CA LYS A 35 8.43 14.63 20.39
C LYS A 35 8.70 14.83 18.88
N TYR A 36 7.72 14.50 18.03
CA TYR A 36 7.83 14.55 16.58
C TYR A 36 6.89 15.61 15.99
N LYS A 37 6.54 16.63 16.78
CA LYS A 37 5.64 17.70 16.35
C LYS A 37 6.25 18.51 15.21
N LEU A 38 5.47 18.72 14.15
CA LEU A 38 5.84 19.53 13.02
C LEU A 38 5.49 21.00 13.26
N PRO A 39 6.32 21.95 12.78
CA PRO A 39 6.02 23.36 12.84
C PRO A 39 4.79 23.69 11.98
N LYS A 40 4.00 24.65 12.42
CA LYS A 40 2.88 25.17 11.61
C LYS A 40 3.43 25.81 10.35
N ALA A 41 2.86 25.45 9.22
CA ALA A 41 3.20 25.98 7.90
C ALA A 41 1.92 26.33 7.14
N LYS A 42 2.03 27.29 6.23
CA LYS A 42 0.93 27.71 5.35
C LYS A 42 1.01 27.07 3.98
N THR A 43 2.22 26.71 3.55
CA THR A 43 2.48 26.03 2.28
C THR A 43 3.31 24.77 2.49
N MET A 44 3.35 23.93 1.48
CA MET A 44 4.14 22.70 1.49
C MET A 44 5.65 22.98 1.51
N GLU A 45 6.10 23.99 0.79
CA GLU A 45 7.50 24.40 0.75
C GLU A 45 7.93 24.97 2.13
N GLU A 46 7.05 25.70 2.78
CA GLU A 46 7.28 26.17 4.14
C GLU A 46 7.37 25.00 5.13
N ALA A 47 6.49 24.00 4.99
CA ALA A 47 6.49 22.80 5.81
C ALA A 47 7.80 22.02 5.63
N GLU A 48 8.22 21.80 4.38
CA GLU A 48 9.48 21.16 4.06
C GLU A 48 10.67 21.90 4.68
N SER A 49 10.77 23.21 4.44
CA SER A 49 11.91 24.03 4.90
C SER A 49 12.02 24.12 6.42
N LYS A 50 10.88 24.05 7.12
CA LYS A 50 10.79 24.09 8.58
C LYS A 50 10.85 22.73 9.25
N THR A 51 10.90 21.63 8.51
CA THR A 51 10.98 20.28 9.08
C THR A 51 12.23 20.14 9.92
N PRO A 52 12.12 19.87 11.23
CA PRO A 52 13.28 19.78 12.10
C PRO A 52 14.07 18.50 11.87
N ASN A 53 15.32 18.50 12.32
CA ASN A 53 16.06 17.26 12.48
C ASN A 53 15.60 16.58 13.78
N PHE A 54 14.97 15.44 13.66
CA PHE A 54 14.45 14.68 14.80
C PHE A 54 15.49 13.80 15.49
N ASN A 55 16.75 13.79 14.98
CA ASN A 55 17.85 12.95 15.48
C ASN A 55 17.42 11.46 15.59
N ILE A 56 16.79 10.94 14.55
CA ILE A 56 16.38 9.53 14.47
C ILE A 56 17.64 8.69 14.24
N ASN A 57 17.99 7.87 15.21
CA ASN A 57 19.18 7.03 15.13
C ASN A 57 18.79 5.59 14.80
N LEU A 58 18.49 5.32 13.54
CA LEU A 58 18.19 4.01 12.99
C LEU A 58 19.18 3.70 11.88
N LYS A 59 19.67 2.46 11.79
CA LYS A 59 20.58 2.02 10.74
C LYS A 59 20.31 0.56 10.38
N ASN A 60 20.16 0.30 9.10
CA ASN A 60 19.90 -1.03 8.55
C ASN A 60 18.63 -1.69 9.13
N GLU A 61 17.65 -0.87 9.52
CA GLU A 61 16.36 -1.34 10.00
C GLU A 61 15.36 -1.42 8.84
N ASP A 62 14.39 -2.32 8.98
CA ASP A 62 13.23 -2.34 8.08
C ASP A 62 12.20 -1.32 8.58
N VAL A 63 11.91 -0.33 7.75
CA VAL A 63 11.02 0.80 8.08
C VAL A 63 9.81 0.77 7.15
N LEU A 64 8.62 0.82 7.71
CA LEU A 64 7.38 1.09 7.00
C LEU A 64 6.95 2.53 7.25
N PHE A 65 7.07 3.39 6.23
CA PHE A 65 6.69 4.80 6.28
C PHE A 65 5.31 5.00 5.64
N ILE A 66 4.36 5.55 6.38
CA ILE A 66 2.96 5.67 5.95
C ILE A 66 2.55 7.13 5.90
N LEU A 67 2.01 7.57 4.77
CA LEU A 67 1.49 8.91 4.60
C LEU A 67 0.27 8.96 3.67
N CYS A 68 -0.57 9.98 3.89
CA CYS A 68 -1.67 10.33 3.02
C CYS A 68 -1.34 11.61 2.24
N GLY A 69 -1.74 11.66 0.97
CA GLY A 69 -1.51 12.81 0.11
C GLY A 69 -2.37 14.04 0.45
N GLY A 70 -2.08 15.17 -0.21
CA GLY A 70 -2.90 16.40 -0.22
C GLY A 70 -2.75 17.35 0.97
N GLY A 71 -2.33 16.86 2.13
CA GLY A 71 -2.09 17.69 3.32
C GLY A 71 -0.81 18.52 3.20
N ILE A 72 -0.74 19.67 3.88
CA ILE A 72 0.47 20.49 3.96
C ILE A 72 1.62 19.73 4.59
N THR A 73 1.33 18.89 5.59
CA THR A 73 2.31 18.05 6.30
C THR A 73 2.97 17.03 5.38
N SER A 74 2.34 16.63 4.27
CA SER A 74 2.98 15.72 3.31
C SER A 74 4.23 16.32 2.68
N GLY A 75 4.39 17.63 2.66
CA GLY A 75 5.63 18.31 2.25
C GLY A 75 6.84 17.99 3.14
N CYS A 76 6.63 17.59 4.39
CA CYS A 76 7.71 17.19 5.28
C CYS A 76 8.29 15.80 4.96
N SER A 77 7.60 15.02 4.12
CA SER A 77 7.93 13.60 3.87
C SER A 77 9.38 13.39 3.44
N LEU A 78 9.85 14.17 2.47
CA LEU A 78 11.20 14.01 1.93
C LEU A 78 12.29 14.33 2.96
N ARG A 79 12.09 15.35 3.78
CA ARG A 79 13.03 15.72 4.85
C ARG A 79 13.06 14.68 5.97
N ILE A 80 11.96 14.02 6.24
CA ILE A 80 11.92 12.92 7.23
C ILE A 80 12.58 11.69 6.63
N LEU A 81 12.25 11.32 5.39
CA LEU A 81 12.85 10.19 4.69
C LEU A 81 14.37 10.34 4.53
N GLU A 82 14.86 11.56 4.28
CA GLU A 82 16.30 11.86 4.23
C GLU A 82 17.01 11.52 5.57
N GLN A 83 16.35 11.74 6.71
CA GLN A 83 16.92 11.45 8.04
C GLN A 83 17.03 9.95 8.33
N ILE A 84 16.32 9.12 7.59
CA ILE A 84 16.29 7.67 7.77
C ILE A 84 16.77 6.88 6.55
N LYS A 85 17.44 7.55 5.60
CA LYS A 85 17.84 6.99 4.29
C LYS A 85 18.75 5.76 4.35
N ASP A 86 19.45 5.56 5.47
CA ASP A 86 20.36 4.42 5.69
C ASP A 86 19.63 3.15 6.14
N ASN A 87 18.31 3.07 5.93
CA ASN A 87 17.44 1.96 6.30
C ASN A 87 16.76 1.37 5.07
N ASN A 88 16.18 0.17 5.23
CA ASN A 88 15.32 -0.45 4.22
C ASN A 88 13.92 0.13 4.32
N ILE A 89 13.55 1.04 3.41
CA ILE A 89 12.31 1.80 3.52
C ILE A 89 11.27 1.28 2.53
N ASP A 90 10.16 0.80 3.07
CA ASP A 90 8.90 0.59 2.34
C ASP A 90 7.96 1.76 2.64
N ILE A 91 7.29 2.25 1.60
CA ILE A 91 6.34 3.36 1.75
C ILE A 91 4.94 2.87 1.43
N ILE A 92 3.96 3.19 2.27
CA ILE A 92 2.54 3.14 1.93
C ILE A 92 2.06 4.57 1.69
N TYR A 93 1.65 4.84 0.46
CA TYR A 93 1.04 6.09 0.07
C TYR A 93 -0.45 5.91 -0.13
N VAL A 94 -1.24 6.58 0.70
CA VAL A 94 -2.70 6.60 0.58
C VAL A 94 -3.11 7.85 -0.17
N ARG A 95 -3.55 7.66 -1.41
CA ARG A 95 -4.05 8.72 -2.24
C ARG A 95 -5.44 9.13 -1.77
N PRO A 96 -5.68 10.39 -1.46
CA PRO A 96 -7.01 10.86 -1.09
C PRO A 96 -7.97 10.83 -2.27
N ASP A 97 -9.25 10.96 -1.99
CA ASP A 97 -10.27 11.16 -3.03
C ASP A 97 -10.09 12.55 -3.64
N VAL A 98 -9.55 12.57 -4.86
CA VAL A 98 -9.26 13.83 -5.57
C VAL A 98 -10.51 14.58 -6.02
N SER A 99 -11.67 13.92 -6.07
CA SER A 99 -12.94 14.56 -6.46
C SER A 99 -13.42 15.59 -5.46
N ILE A 100 -13.12 15.39 -4.17
CA ILE A 100 -13.54 16.26 -3.06
C ILE A 100 -12.46 17.27 -2.64
N MET A 101 -11.27 17.24 -3.30
CA MET A 101 -10.16 18.13 -2.96
C MET A 101 -10.25 19.50 -3.65
N SER A 102 -9.76 20.53 -2.96
CA SER A 102 -9.50 21.84 -3.56
C SER A 102 -8.36 21.76 -4.60
N GLN A 103 -8.24 22.78 -5.46
CA GLN A 103 -7.17 22.83 -6.46
C GLN A 103 -5.76 22.85 -5.83
N GLU A 104 -5.62 23.54 -4.69
CA GLU A 104 -4.34 23.55 -3.98
C GLU A 104 -3.97 22.19 -3.38
N GLU A 105 -4.94 21.45 -2.83
CA GLU A 105 -4.72 20.09 -2.33
C GLU A 105 -4.37 19.13 -3.46
N LYS A 106 -5.05 19.22 -4.61
CA LYS A 106 -4.72 18.44 -5.80
C LYS A 106 -3.27 18.69 -6.27
N LEU A 107 -2.84 19.96 -6.25
CA LEU A 107 -1.47 20.28 -6.63
C LEU A 107 -0.46 19.68 -5.64
N ARG A 108 -0.69 19.81 -4.34
CA ARG A 108 0.15 19.22 -3.30
C ARG A 108 0.23 17.69 -3.42
N GLU A 109 -0.93 17.05 -3.59
CA GLU A 109 -1.01 15.60 -3.80
C GLU A 109 -0.16 15.18 -5.00
N ARG A 110 -0.34 15.86 -6.13
CA ARG A 110 0.38 15.57 -7.37
C ARG A 110 1.90 15.66 -7.21
N VAL A 111 2.38 16.68 -6.52
CA VAL A 111 3.83 16.87 -6.31
C VAL A 111 4.40 15.73 -5.49
N VAL A 112 3.80 15.42 -4.33
CA VAL A 112 4.28 14.35 -3.44
C VAL A 112 4.19 12.99 -4.11
N PHE A 113 3.07 12.69 -4.76
CA PHE A 113 2.83 11.44 -5.46
C PHE A 113 3.89 11.17 -6.54
N ASN A 114 4.18 12.18 -7.38
CA ASN A 114 5.15 12.02 -8.45
C ASN A 114 6.58 11.87 -7.91
N VAL A 115 6.96 12.68 -6.92
CA VAL A 115 8.32 12.63 -6.38
C VAL A 115 8.59 11.30 -5.68
N LEU A 116 7.67 10.79 -4.89
CA LEU A 116 7.83 9.49 -4.23
C LEU A 116 7.95 8.34 -5.24
N GLN A 117 7.19 8.37 -6.32
CA GLN A 117 7.29 7.36 -7.38
C GLN A 117 8.67 7.39 -8.07
N GLU A 118 9.15 8.59 -8.44
CA GLU A 118 10.45 8.73 -9.09
C GLU A 118 11.61 8.30 -8.18
N MET A 119 11.55 8.66 -6.89
CA MET A 119 12.53 8.23 -5.90
C MET A 119 12.52 6.72 -5.69
N THR A 120 11.34 6.11 -5.63
CA THR A 120 11.21 4.65 -5.50
C THR A 120 11.75 3.95 -6.76
N ARG A 121 11.40 4.45 -7.94
CA ARG A 121 11.88 3.90 -9.20
C ARG A 121 13.41 4.00 -9.34
N SER A 122 14.02 5.03 -8.78
CA SER A 122 15.48 5.16 -8.75
C SER A 122 16.20 4.22 -7.78
N GLY A 123 15.44 3.48 -6.96
CA GLY A 123 15.98 2.53 -5.99
C GLY A 123 16.31 3.14 -4.62
N LEU A 124 15.88 4.39 -4.36
CA LEU A 124 16.07 5.02 -3.06
C LEU A 124 15.23 4.36 -1.96
N PHE A 125 14.06 3.83 -2.33
CA PHE A 125 13.18 3.06 -1.46
C PHE A 125 13.01 1.65 -2.02
N ASN A 126 12.73 0.67 -1.15
CA ASN A 126 12.52 -0.72 -1.56
C ASN A 126 11.27 -0.83 -2.43
N GLN A 127 10.15 -0.31 -1.92
CA GLN A 127 8.87 -0.30 -2.64
C GLN A 127 7.97 0.85 -2.19
N LEU A 128 7.05 1.22 -3.09
CA LEU A 128 5.97 2.17 -2.85
C LEU A 128 4.62 1.46 -3.06
N VAL A 129 3.94 1.15 -1.97
CA VAL A 129 2.59 0.56 -2.00
C VAL A 129 1.57 1.67 -2.14
N LEU A 130 0.78 1.61 -3.20
CA LEU A 130 -0.27 2.56 -3.51
C LEU A 130 -1.65 2.05 -3.08
N ALA A 131 -2.39 2.88 -2.37
CA ALA A 131 -3.80 2.71 -2.09
C ALA A 131 -4.56 4.01 -2.43
N SER A 132 -5.83 3.92 -2.80
CA SER A 132 -6.67 5.06 -3.16
C SER A 132 -7.96 5.04 -2.36
N ASN A 133 -8.23 6.11 -1.63
CA ASN A 133 -9.47 6.27 -0.87
C ASN A 133 -10.69 6.19 -1.79
N GLU A 134 -10.65 6.90 -2.93
CA GLU A 134 -11.72 6.90 -3.93
C GLU A 134 -11.98 5.48 -4.47
N HIS A 135 -10.92 4.76 -4.82
CA HIS A 135 -11.04 3.42 -5.40
C HIS A 135 -11.59 2.40 -4.39
N ILE A 136 -11.10 2.46 -3.15
CA ILE A 136 -11.61 1.62 -2.05
C ILE A 136 -13.07 1.94 -1.75
N ALA A 137 -13.43 3.22 -1.69
CA ALA A 137 -14.80 3.65 -1.42
C ALA A 137 -15.77 3.20 -2.53
N ASN A 138 -15.40 3.36 -3.80
CA ASN A 138 -16.23 2.95 -4.94
C ASN A 138 -16.40 1.42 -5.05
N SER A 139 -15.51 0.66 -4.44
CA SER A 139 -15.55 -0.80 -4.45
C SER A 139 -16.27 -1.40 -3.23
N ASN A 140 -16.79 -0.57 -2.33
CA ASN A 140 -17.40 -1.02 -1.08
C ASN A 140 -18.72 -0.29 -0.83
N GLU A 141 -19.84 -0.99 -1.00
CA GLU A 141 -21.20 -0.44 -0.87
C GLU A 141 -21.57 -0.01 0.57
N ASP A 142 -20.85 -0.50 1.58
CA ASP A 142 -21.10 -0.21 3.00
C ASP A 142 -20.45 1.11 3.48
N ILE A 143 -19.76 1.84 2.60
CA ILE A 143 -19.11 3.10 2.94
C ILE A 143 -20.11 4.25 2.85
N SER A 144 -20.34 4.88 4.01
CA SER A 144 -21.13 6.09 4.16
C SER A 144 -20.23 7.29 4.50
N LEU A 145 -20.79 8.51 4.44
CA LEU A 145 -20.04 9.71 4.85
C LEU A 145 -19.56 9.64 6.31
N GLU A 146 -20.34 9.03 7.19
CA GLU A 146 -20.04 8.91 8.62
C GLU A 146 -18.86 7.98 8.90
N ASN A 147 -18.76 6.87 8.14
CA ASN A 147 -17.74 5.84 8.36
C ASN A 147 -16.61 5.84 7.30
N TYR A 148 -16.58 6.83 6.41
CA TYR A 148 -15.71 6.87 5.23
C TYR A 148 -14.26 6.50 5.54
N TYR A 149 -13.57 7.29 6.37
CA TYR A 149 -12.18 7.04 6.68
C TYR A 149 -11.95 5.80 7.55
N SER A 150 -12.89 5.46 8.43
CA SER A 150 -12.79 4.26 9.25
C SER A 150 -12.79 3.01 8.40
N LYS A 151 -13.76 2.92 7.47
CA LYS A 151 -13.89 1.76 6.57
C LYS A 151 -12.74 1.61 5.59
N ILE A 152 -12.23 2.71 5.05
CA ILE A 152 -11.04 2.69 4.19
C ILE A 152 -9.83 2.16 4.96
N ASN A 153 -9.60 2.67 6.17
CA ASN A 153 -8.49 2.23 7.01
C ASN A 153 -8.64 0.76 7.41
N GLU A 154 -9.85 0.30 7.76
CA GLU A 154 -10.15 -1.11 8.05
C GLU A 154 -9.86 -2.01 6.85
N THR A 155 -10.25 -1.59 5.64
CA THR A 155 -9.98 -2.35 4.41
C THR A 155 -8.47 -2.46 4.15
N LEU A 156 -7.73 -1.36 4.29
CA LEU A 156 -6.29 -1.37 4.09
C LEU A 156 -5.57 -2.23 5.15
N GLU A 157 -5.98 -2.10 6.41
CA GLU A 157 -5.50 -2.91 7.53
C GLU A 157 -5.77 -4.40 7.29
N TYR A 158 -6.98 -4.75 6.87
CA TYR A 158 -7.37 -6.12 6.58
C TYR A 158 -6.51 -6.74 5.48
N VAL A 159 -6.40 -6.07 4.34
CA VAL A 159 -5.65 -6.59 3.19
C VAL A 159 -4.15 -6.69 3.51
N TYR A 160 -3.56 -5.64 4.04
CA TYR A 160 -2.13 -5.60 4.38
C TYR A 160 -1.77 -6.62 5.48
N GLY A 161 -2.60 -6.70 6.52
CA GLY A 161 -2.40 -7.65 7.62
C GLY A 161 -2.46 -9.11 7.16
N HIS A 162 -3.44 -9.45 6.33
CA HIS A 162 -3.57 -10.81 5.79
C HIS A 162 -2.45 -11.18 4.82
N ILE A 163 -2.01 -10.25 3.98
CA ILE A 163 -0.85 -10.47 3.10
C ILE A 163 0.38 -10.82 3.93
N ASN A 164 0.71 -10.03 4.96
CA ASN A 164 1.86 -10.30 5.83
C ASN A 164 1.71 -11.63 6.59
N TYR A 165 0.52 -11.92 7.10
CA TYR A 165 0.22 -13.20 7.72
C TYR A 165 0.45 -14.37 6.75
N PHE A 166 -0.08 -14.30 5.54
CA PHE A 166 0.07 -15.35 4.53
C PHE A 166 1.52 -15.50 4.06
N LEU A 167 2.27 -14.42 3.95
CA LEU A 167 3.70 -14.47 3.63
C LEU A 167 4.50 -15.18 4.72
N SER A 168 4.13 -15.05 5.99
CA SER A 168 4.80 -15.69 7.12
C SER A 168 4.52 -17.19 7.27
N LEU A 169 3.37 -17.67 6.77
CA LEU A 169 2.96 -19.07 6.90
C LEU A 169 3.78 -20.00 6.01
N LYS A 170 3.95 -21.25 6.46
CA LYS A 170 4.53 -22.32 5.64
C LYS A 170 3.55 -22.73 4.53
N PRO A 171 3.97 -22.79 3.26
CA PRO A 171 3.07 -23.13 2.16
C PRO A 171 2.82 -24.64 2.06
N VAL A 172 1.64 -25.00 1.56
CA VAL A 172 1.35 -26.33 1.01
C VAL A 172 2.07 -26.49 -0.33
N ARG A 173 2.05 -25.43 -1.15
CA ARG A 173 2.77 -25.35 -2.43
C ARG A 173 3.14 -23.90 -2.70
N SER A 174 4.33 -23.67 -3.28
CA SER A 174 4.77 -22.32 -3.65
C SER A 174 5.75 -22.38 -4.82
N ASN A 175 5.59 -21.45 -5.74
CA ASN A 175 6.60 -20.99 -6.68
C ASN A 175 6.81 -19.48 -6.53
N LEU A 176 6.52 -18.93 -5.35
CA LEU A 176 6.66 -17.50 -5.08
C LEU A 176 8.09 -17.04 -5.37
N THR A 177 8.23 -16.02 -6.18
CA THR A 177 9.52 -15.42 -6.55
C THR A 177 9.52 -13.95 -6.15
N SER A 178 10.68 -13.41 -5.84
CA SER A 178 10.82 -11.95 -5.67
C SER A 178 10.56 -11.27 -7.01
N PRO A 179 9.89 -10.12 -7.01
CA PRO A 179 9.69 -9.33 -8.23
C PRO A 179 11.03 -8.81 -8.75
N ALA A 180 11.08 -8.43 -10.03
CA ALA A 180 12.25 -7.78 -10.59
C ALA A 180 12.57 -6.48 -9.85
N GLU A 181 13.86 -6.21 -9.61
CA GLU A 181 14.32 -5.05 -8.82
C GLU A 181 13.81 -3.70 -9.33
N VAL A 182 13.43 -3.62 -10.61
CA VAL A 182 12.87 -2.40 -11.20
C VAL A 182 11.39 -2.21 -10.91
N CYS A 183 10.68 -3.27 -10.48
CA CYS A 183 9.24 -3.27 -10.22
C CYS A 183 8.97 -2.91 -8.75
N ARG A 184 9.15 -1.62 -8.41
CA ARG A 184 9.07 -1.10 -7.03
C ARG A 184 7.77 -0.37 -6.69
N ILE A 185 6.94 -0.08 -7.69
CA ILE A 185 5.61 0.52 -7.49
C ILE A 185 4.61 -0.62 -7.41
N VAL A 186 3.81 -0.62 -6.35
CA VAL A 186 3.05 -1.79 -5.93
C VAL A 186 1.62 -1.39 -5.57
N THR A 187 0.66 -2.25 -5.83
CA THR A 187 -0.63 -2.23 -5.14
C THR A 187 -0.98 -3.60 -4.61
N ILE A 188 -1.82 -3.62 -3.61
CA ILE A 188 -2.33 -4.85 -2.97
C ILE A 188 -3.84 -4.95 -3.19
N GLY A 189 -4.37 -6.15 -3.05
CA GLY A 189 -5.80 -6.37 -3.23
C GLY A 189 -6.26 -7.75 -2.83
N MET A 190 -7.54 -8.00 -3.06
CA MET A 190 -8.21 -9.28 -2.87
C MET A 190 -8.73 -9.79 -4.21
N MET A 191 -8.90 -11.11 -4.30
CA MET A 191 -9.50 -11.74 -5.46
C MET A 191 -10.53 -12.78 -4.99
N ASP A 192 -11.68 -12.79 -5.58
CA ASP A 192 -12.67 -13.85 -5.37
C ASP A 192 -12.16 -15.16 -5.97
N TYR A 193 -12.06 -16.20 -5.15
CA TYR A 193 -11.51 -17.49 -5.58
C TYR A 193 -12.35 -18.17 -6.66
N ALA A 194 -13.69 -18.07 -6.59
CA ALA A 194 -14.57 -18.74 -7.52
C ALA A 194 -14.57 -18.08 -8.90
N THR A 195 -14.65 -16.75 -8.95
CA THR A 195 -14.81 -15.98 -10.18
C THR A 195 -13.49 -15.48 -10.77
N GLY A 196 -12.48 -15.24 -9.93
CA GLY A 196 -11.23 -14.56 -10.29
C GLY A 196 -11.38 -13.04 -10.40
N GLN A 197 -12.52 -12.49 -9.96
CA GLN A 197 -12.69 -11.04 -9.91
C GLN A 197 -11.77 -10.43 -8.86
N GLU A 198 -10.93 -9.50 -9.30
CA GLU A 198 -9.94 -8.84 -8.44
C GLU A 198 -10.40 -7.45 -8.04
N GLN A 199 -10.19 -7.12 -6.78
CA GLN A 199 -10.37 -5.80 -6.21
C GLN A 199 -9.03 -5.31 -5.66
N MET A 200 -8.33 -4.48 -6.44
CA MET A 200 -7.08 -3.83 -6.02
C MET A 200 -7.40 -2.57 -5.20
N LEU A 201 -6.51 -2.20 -4.27
CA LEU A 201 -6.67 -0.96 -3.49
C LEU A 201 -6.25 0.30 -4.26
N PHE A 202 -5.59 0.14 -5.41
CA PHE A 202 -5.24 1.19 -6.35
C PHE A 202 -5.29 0.64 -7.79
N PRO A 203 -5.89 1.37 -8.76
CA PRO A 203 -5.95 0.93 -10.16
C PRO A 203 -4.59 1.10 -10.85
N LEU A 204 -3.72 0.09 -10.71
CA LEU A 204 -2.35 0.14 -11.21
C LEU A 204 -2.28 0.03 -12.74
N GLU A 205 -1.63 1.00 -13.39
CA GLU A 205 -1.36 0.98 -14.82
C GLU A 205 -0.14 0.11 -15.16
N ASN A 206 -0.18 -0.56 -16.29
CA ASN A 206 0.92 -1.37 -16.83
C ASN A 206 1.51 -2.36 -15.81
N PRO A 207 0.70 -3.24 -15.20
CA PRO A 207 1.19 -4.27 -14.30
C PRO A 207 2.17 -5.20 -15.02
N ARG A 208 3.27 -5.57 -14.37
CA ARG A 208 4.32 -6.43 -14.92
C ARG A 208 4.38 -7.78 -14.24
N GLU A 209 4.27 -7.77 -12.94
CA GLU A 209 4.38 -8.98 -12.13
C GLU A 209 3.28 -9.01 -11.09
N LYS A 210 2.89 -10.22 -10.71
CA LYS A 210 1.87 -10.44 -9.69
C LYS A 210 2.23 -11.64 -8.82
N GLN A 211 2.14 -11.43 -7.53
CA GLN A 211 2.16 -12.50 -6.54
C GLN A 211 0.73 -12.75 -6.06
N ILE A 212 0.32 -14.03 -6.03
CA ILE A 212 -1.02 -14.44 -5.62
C ILE A 212 -0.91 -15.39 -4.45
N LEU A 213 -1.56 -15.03 -3.34
CA LEU A 213 -1.55 -15.80 -2.10
C LEU A 213 -2.93 -16.45 -1.92
N PHE A 214 -3.01 -17.74 -2.16
CA PHE A 214 -4.22 -18.54 -2.01
C PHE A 214 -4.29 -19.14 -0.61
N GLY A 215 -5.08 -18.58 0.29
CA GLY A 215 -5.44 -19.17 1.56
C GLY A 215 -6.72 -19.99 1.40
N LEU A 216 -6.58 -21.30 1.29
CA LEU A 216 -7.70 -22.19 0.94
C LEU A 216 -8.11 -23.05 2.13
N SER A 217 -9.40 -23.27 2.28
CA SER A 217 -9.98 -24.15 3.27
C SER A 217 -9.46 -25.60 3.12
N LYS A 218 -9.55 -26.38 4.17
CA LYS A 218 -9.12 -27.80 4.14
C LYS A 218 -9.91 -28.61 3.13
N GLU A 219 -11.18 -28.27 2.89
CA GLU A 219 -12.05 -28.91 1.90
C GLU A 219 -11.58 -28.57 0.49
N THR A 220 -11.35 -27.29 0.20
CA THR A 220 -10.91 -26.80 -1.10
C THR A 220 -9.54 -27.37 -1.48
N ILE A 221 -8.60 -27.46 -0.55
CA ILE A 221 -7.26 -28.03 -0.82
C ILE A 221 -7.34 -29.51 -1.19
N LYS A 222 -8.28 -30.28 -0.62
CA LYS A 222 -8.46 -31.71 -0.93
C LYS A 222 -9.14 -31.95 -2.27
N ASP A 223 -9.86 -30.94 -2.82
CA ASP A 223 -10.48 -31.07 -4.13
C ASP A 223 -9.45 -30.95 -5.26
N ARG A 224 -9.34 -32.01 -6.08
CA ARG A 224 -8.44 -32.02 -7.26
C ARG A 224 -8.72 -30.86 -8.22
N ARG A 225 -9.95 -30.36 -8.30
CA ARG A 225 -10.35 -29.24 -9.16
C ARG A 225 -9.72 -27.92 -8.75
N SER A 226 -9.31 -27.78 -7.49
CA SER A 226 -8.65 -26.58 -6.99
C SER A 226 -7.33 -26.26 -7.73
N LEU A 227 -6.56 -27.26 -8.12
CA LEU A 227 -5.37 -27.05 -8.94
C LEU A 227 -5.71 -26.49 -10.32
N GLN A 228 -6.81 -26.94 -10.93
CA GLN A 228 -7.28 -26.43 -12.21
C GLN A 228 -7.79 -24.97 -12.08
N GLN A 229 -8.48 -24.67 -10.98
CA GLN A 229 -8.96 -23.32 -10.70
C GLN A 229 -7.79 -22.33 -10.49
N ILE A 230 -6.81 -22.69 -9.68
CA ILE A 230 -5.59 -21.90 -9.48
C ILE A 230 -4.91 -21.66 -10.84
N GLN A 231 -4.68 -22.72 -11.64
CA GLN A 231 -4.02 -22.61 -12.94
C GLN A 231 -4.83 -21.71 -13.90
N ARG A 232 -6.15 -21.78 -13.87
CA ARG A 232 -7.01 -20.90 -14.65
C ARG A 232 -6.79 -19.43 -14.30
N HIS A 233 -6.76 -19.09 -13.00
CA HIS A 233 -6.52 -17.70 -12.58
C HIS A 233 -5.14 -17.21 -13.03
N LEU A 234 -4.09 -18.01 -12.85
CA LEU A 234 -2.74 -17.66 -13.30
C LEU A 234 -2.71 -17.40 -14.82
N THR A 235 -3.29 -18.31 -15.60
CA THR A 235 -3.33 -18.20 -17.07
C THR A 235 -4.05 -16.94 -17.55
N GLU A 236 -5.11 -16.49 -16.86
CA GLU A 236 -5.80 -15.25 -17.23
C GLU A 236 -4.92 -14.00 -17.07
N PHE A 237 -4.06 -13.96 -16.07
CA PHE A 237 -3.08 -12.86 -15.92
C PHE A 237 -1.92 -13.01 -16.92
N GLU A 238 -1.42 -14.21 -17.14
CA GLU A 238 -0.35 -14.48 -18.11
C GLU A 238 -0.76 -14.10 -19.55
N LYS A 239 -2.01 -14.32 -19.94
CA LYS A 239 -2.56 -13.85 -21.23
C LYS A 239 -2.52 -12.33 -21.40
N ARG A 240 -2.52 -11.58 -20.29
CA ARG A 240 -2.36 -10.13 -20.28
C ARG A 240 -0.89 -9.68 -20.25
N GLY A 241 0.06 -10.63 -20.31
CA GLY A 241 1.49 -10.36 -20.25
C GLY A 241 2.03 -10.12 -18.82
N ILE A 242 1.30 -10.53 -17.80
CA ILE A 242 1.70 -10.37 -16.39
C ILE A 242 2.41 -11.66 -15.96
N ILE A 243 3.62 -11.54 -15.43
CA ILE A 243 4.37 -12.67 -14.87
C ILE A 243 3.79 -12.99 -13.49
N CYS A 244 3.31 -14.23 -13.32
CA CYS A 244 2.67 -14.66 -12.08
C CYS A 244 3.53 -15.61 -11.26
N SER A 245 3.59 -15.37 -9.96
CA SER A 245 4.05 -16.34 -8.98
C SER A 245 2.99 -16.50 -7.87
N HIS A 246 2.99 -17.65 -7.19
CA HIS A 246 1.93 -17.91 -6.23
C HIS A 246 2.37 -18.74 -5.03
N LYS A 247 1.59 -18.65 -3.98
CA LYS A 247 1.74 -19.41 -2.75
C LYS A 247 0.37 -19.95 -2.34
N VAL A 248 0.27 -21.26 -2.14
CA VAL A 248 -0.95 -21.93 -1.66
C VAL A 248 -0.77 -22.30 -0.21
N LEU A 249 -1.71 -21.91 0.60
CA LEU A 249 -1.70 -22.02 2.06
C LEU A 249 -2.99 -22.73 2.52
N SER A 250 -2.92 -23.38 3.67
CA SER A 250 -4.10 -23.88 4.40
C SER A 250 -4.14 -23.20 5.77
N PRO A 251 -4.52 -21.92 5.85
CA PRO A 251 -4.71 -21.28 7.14
C PRO A 251 -5.88 -21.95 7.89
N GLU A 252 -5.89 -21.82 9.22
CA GLU A 252 -7.00 -22.35 10.04
C GLU A 252 -8.29 -21.51 9.94
N MET A 253 -8.39 -20.69 8.89
CA MET A 253 -9.56 -19.88 8.55
C MET A 253 -10.52 -20.75 7.74
N GLY A 254 -11.83 -20.64 8.04
CA GLY A 254 -12.86 -21.49 7.43
C GLY A 254 -13.13 -21.20 5.95
N ASP A 255 -12.80 -20.01 5.48
CA ASP A 255 -13.14 -19.51 4.14
C ASP A 255 -11.93 -19.48 3.20
N ASP A 256 -12.20 -19.56 1.89
CA ASP A 256 -11.19 -19.37 0.86
C ASP A 256 -10.93 -17.87 0.68
N LEU A 257 -9.71 -17.43 0.97
CA LEU A 257 -9.27 -16.04 0.84
C LEU A 257 -8.09 -15.97 -0.13
N VAL A 258 -8.17 -15.05 -1.08
CA VAL A 258 -7.08 -14.82 -2.03
C VAL A 258 -6.65 -13.37 -1.99
N PHE A 259 -5.35 -13.15 -1.79
CA PHE A 259 -4.75 -11.83 -1.80
C PHE A 259 -3.77 -11.70 -2.96
N THR A 260 -3.66 -10.49 -3.49
CA THR A 260 -2.79 -10.19 -4.62
C THR A 260 -1.84 -9.04 -4.29
N ILE A 261 -0.61 -9.15 -4.78
CA ILE A 261 0.38 -8.07 -4.77
C ILE A 261 0.78 -7.86 -6.23
N THR A 262 0.50 -6.69 -6.77
CA THR A 262 0.73 -6.37 -8.17
C THR A 262 1.82 -5.32 -8.30
N TYR A 263 2.79 -5.55 -9.16
CA TYR A 263 4.01 -4.77 -9.30
C TYR A 263 4.13 -4.16 -10.69
N THR A 264 4.69 -2.95 -10.74
CA THR A 264 5.06 -2.27 -11.97
C THR A 264 6.32 -1.42 -11.80
N ASN A 265 7.00 -1.14 -12.89
CA ASN A 265 8.06 -0.13 -12.98
C ASN A 265 7.59 1.17 -13.64
N PHE A 266 6.30 1.26 -13.93
CA PHE A 266 5.69 2.39 -14.63
C PHE A 266 5.21 3.44 -13.64
N ILE A 267 5.53 4.72 -13.90
CA ILE A 267 5.02 5.84 -13.11
C ILE A 267 3.52 5.96 -13.35
N GLN A 268 2.76 5.93 -12.28
CA GLN A 268 1.31 6.02 -12.32
C GLN A 268 0.92 7.47 -12.58
N ASN A 269 0.20 7.67 -13.66
CA ASN A 269 -0.35 8.98 -13.96
C ASN A 269 -1.56 9.24 -13.04
N GLN A 270 -1.79 10.51 -12.78
CA GLN A 270 -3.09 10.89 -12.27
C GLN A 270 -4.08 10.66 -13.41
N LEU A 271 -5.04 9.76 -13.22
CA LEU A 271 -6.21 9.75 -14.08
C LEU A 271 -6.80 11.16 -14.02
N LEU A 272 -6.49 11.98 -15.02
CA LEU A 272 -7.32 13.09 -15.35
C LEU A 272 -8.67 12.43 -15.67
N THR A 273 -9.65 12.58 -14.80
CA THR A 273 -11.03 12.38 -15.20
C THR A 273 -11.22 13.33 -16.36
N ASN A 274 -11.15 12.77 -17.58
CA ASN A 274 -11.60 13.44 -18.78
C ASN A 274 -13.12 13.60 -18.63
N ASN A 275 -13.54 14.58 -17.83
CA ASN A 275 -14.82 15.20 -18.02
C ASN A 275 -14.67 15.94 -19.33
N GLY A 276 -15.18 15.31 -20.39
CA GLY A 276 -15.18 15.85 -21.71
C GLY A 276 -15.80 17.24 -21.69
N GLU A 277 -14.98 18.23 -21.95
CA GLU A 277 -15.43 19.43 -22.60
C GLU A 277 -15.40 19.15 -24.10
N ASN A 278 -16.59 18.82 -24.64
CA ASN A 278 -16.99 19.07 -26.03
C ASN A 278 -17.92 20.28 -26.04
#